data_075b930377ae3e270dcae4eba2b3deb1
#
_entry.id   075b930377ae3e270dcae4eba2b3deb1
#
_cell.length_a   1.000
_cell.length_b   1.000
_cell.length_c   1.000
_cell.angle_alpha   90.00
_cell.angle_beta   90.00
_cell.angle_gamma   90.00
#
_symmetry.space_group_name_H-M   'P 1'
#
loop_
_entity.id
_entity.type
_entity.pdbx_description
1 polymer ?
#
loop_
_entity_poly.entity_id
_entity_poly.type
_entity_poly.pdbx_seq_one_letter_code
_entity_poly.pdbx_strand_id
1 'polypeptide(L)'
;MGLNIRGRSFLTLLDFTPEEINYLIDLAVEFKRLKNNGVEHKWLSDKQIVLLFEKTSTRTRCAFEVGARDLGMGVTFLDSGSSQMGKKESLADTAKVLGRMFDGIEYRGFKQSVVEDLAKYSGVPVWNGLTDQFHPTQMLADIMTAREEFGDLRGRKLTFFGDARNNVANSLMVVCAKLGMHFCACGPQELMPEEWLIEKCKAVAAETGAVLEFTDDVEQGAKDCDILYTDIWLSMGEPDELWAKRIKLLLPYQVNQKVMDMAKPTAIFEHCLPSFHDRETTVGEDIYQKFGLEAMEVTDDVFLGKHARQFQEAENRMHTIKAVMYATLK
;
A
#
# COMPACT_ATOMS: atom_id res chain seq x y z
N MET A 1 -3.21 0.82 -29.54
CA MET A 1 -4.43 1.34 -28.91
C MET A 1 -4.01 1.83 -27.52
N GLY A 2 -4.36 3.08 -27.14
CA GLY A 2 -4.08 3.56 -25.78
C GLY A 2 -4.86 2.72 -24.76
N LEU A 3 -4.22 2.44 -23.62
CA LEU A 3 -4.88 1.78 -22.50
C LEU A 3 -6.03 2.67 -21.99
N ASN A 4 -7.22 2.10 -21.89
CA ASN A 4 -8.41 2.82 -21.41
C ASN A 4 -8.98 2.11 -20.18
N ILE A 5 -8.76 2.70 -19.00
CA ILE A 5 -9.30 2.22 -17.72
C ILE A 5 -10.37 3.17 -17.16
N ARG A 6 -10.90 4.08 -17.99
CA ARG A 6 -11.96 5.01 -17.61
C ARG A 6 -13.18 4.27 -17.08
N GLY A 7 -13.75 4.77 -15.99
CA GLY A 7 -14.91 4.20 -15.32
C GLY A 7 -14.65 2.97 -14.47
N ARG A 8 -13.41 2.44 -14.48
CA ARG A 8 -13.05 1.28 -13.65
C ARG A 8 -12.73 1.69 -12.23
N SER A 9 -13.13 0.86 -11.29
CA SER A 9 -12.71 0.96 -9.89
C SER A 9 -11.31 0.38 -9.70
N PHE A 10 -10.61 0.85 -8.67
CA PHE A 10 -9.25 0.42 -8.31
C PHE A 10 -9.28 -0.25 -6.93
N LEU A 11 -9.69 -1.52 -6.89
CA LEU A 11 -9.95 -2.25 -5.64
C LEU A 11 -8.79 -3.14 -5.22
N THR A 12 -8.15 -3.78 -6.18
CA THR A 12 -6.96 -4.63 -6.03
C THR A 12 -6.19 -4.66 -7.35
N LEU A 13 -4.87 -4.86 -7.29
CA LEU A 13 -4.04 -5.02 -8.49
C LEU A 13 -4.25 -6.35 -9.21
N LEU A 14 -4.97 -7.31 -8.61
CA LEU A 14 -5.42 -8.51 -9.32
C LEU A 14 -6.24 -8.19 -10.57
N ASP A 15 -7.01 -7.11 -10.52
CA ASP A 15 -7.93 -6.70 -11.60
C ASP A 15 -7.23 -5.99 -12.76
N PHE A 16 -5.93 -5.70 -12.65
CA PHE A 16 -5.17 -4.93 -13.64
C PHE A 16 -4.12 -5.79 -14.33
N THR A 17 -3.88 -5.50 -15.62
CA THR A 17 -2.78 -6.13 -16.35
C THR A 17 -1.43 -5.48 -16.02
N PRO A 18 -0.30 -6.15 -16.28
CA PRO A 18 1.03 -5.56 -16.12
C PRO A 18 1.18 -4.23 -16.88
N GLU A 19 0.61 -4.12 -18.09
CA GLU A 19 0.66 -2.93 -18.91
C GLU A 19 -0.14 -1.77 -18.30
N GLU A 20 -1.31 -2.07 -17.71
CA GLU A 20 -2.13 -1.08 -17.01
C GLU A 20 -1.44 -0.56 -15.75
N ILE A 21 -0.78 -1.44 -14.99
CA ILE A 21 0.00 -1.06 -13.81
C ILE A 21 1.18 -0.16 -14.23
N ASN A 22 1.95 -0.55 -15.24
CA ASN A 22 3.05 0.26 -15.76
C ASN A 22 2.57 1.62 -16.28
N TYR A 23 1.45 1.66 -17.00
CA TYR A 23 0.83 2.91 -17.46
C TYR A 23 0.51 3.87 -16.31
N LEU A 24 -0.07 3.36 -15.21
CA LEU A 24 -0.36 4.17 -14.03
C LEU A 24 0.91 4.72 -13.37
N ILE A 25 1.98 3.92 -13.31
CA ILE A 25 3.26 4.36 -12.75
C ILE A 25 3.92 5.39 -13.67
N ASP A 26 3.92 5.20 -14.99
CA ASP A 26 4.47 6.15 -15.96
C ASP A 26 3.75 7.51 -15.89
N LEU A 27 2.42 7.46 -15.76
CA LEU A 27 1.60 8.65 -15.57
C LEU A 27 1.89 9.36 -14.24
N ALA A 28 2.16 8.60 -13.17
CA ALA A 28 2.55 9.14 -11.87
C ALA A 28 3.92 9.84 -11.92
N VAL A 29 4.89 9.26 -12.64
CA VAL A 29 6.20 9.89 -12.89
C VAL A 29 6.04 11.23 -13.60
N GLU A 30 5.15 11.29 -14.61
CA GLU A 30 4.86 12.54 -15.29
C GLU A 30 4.19 13.56 -14.36
N PHE A 31 3.22 13.16 -13.51
CA PHE A 31 2.63 14.06 -12.51
C PHE A 31 3.66 14.57 -11.49
N LYS A 32 4.62 13.73 -11.08
CA LYS A 32 5.72 14.14 -10.21
C LYS A 32 6.59 15.19 -10.91
N ARG A 33 6.95 14.95 -12.17
CA ARG A 33 7.73 15.88 -12.99
C ARG A 33 7.01 17.23 -13.16
N LEU A 34 5.71 17.23 -13.48
CA LEU A 34 4.92 18.45 -13.64
C LEU A 34 4.89 19.26 -12.34
N LYS A 35 4.61 18.61 -11.20
CA LYS A 35 4.57 19.29 -9.89
C LYS A 35 5.91 19.90 -9.52
N ASN A 36 7.00 19.13 -9.66
CA ASN A 36 8.35 19.59 -9.30
C ASN A 36 8.84 20.77 -10.18
N ASN A 37 8.33 20.86 -11.41
CA ASN A 37 8.62 21.98 -12.32
C ASN A 37 7.60 23.14 -12.21
N GLY A 38 6.67 23.10 -11.26
CA GLY A 38 5.66 24.13 -11.08
C GLY A 38 4.65 24.25 -12.23
N VAL A 39 4.51 23.20 -13.04
CA VAL A 39 3.57 23.17 -14.17
C VAL A 39 2.17 22.83 -13.69
N GLU A 40 1.23 23.75 -13.90
CA GLU A 40 -0.17 23.53 -13.54
C GLU A 40 -0.79 22.40 -14.38
N HIS A 41 -1.54 21.50 -13.73
CA HIS A 41 -2.16 20.35 -14.36
C HIS A 41 -3.58 20.06 -13.81
N LYS A 42 -4.42 21.09 -13.77
CA LYS A 42 -5.83 21.05 -13.33
C LYS A 42 -6.73 20.39 -14.39
N TRP A 43 -6.44 19.15 -14.73
CA TRP A 43 -7.08 18.47 -15.87
C TRP A 43 -8.45 17.86 -15.55
N LEU A 44 -8.89 17.91 -14.28
CA LEU A 44 -10.18 17.40 -13.81
C LEU A 44 -10.95 18.46 -13.00
N SER A 45 -10.95 19.72 -13.45
CA SER A 45 -11.53 20.85 -12.71
C SER A 45 -13.05 20.80 -12.57
N ASP A 46 -13.72 19.95 -13.37
CA ASP A 46 -15.18 19.72 -13.32
C ASP A 46 -15.58 18.56 -12.40
N LYS A 47 -14.61 17.87 -11.78
CA LYS A 47 -14.85 16.65 -11.00
C LYS A 47 -14.94 16.90 -9.51
N GLN A 48 -15.78 16.12 -8.84
CA GLN A 48 -15.98 16.12 -7.40
C GLN A 48 -15.76 14.71 -6.86
N ILE A 49 -14.99 14.56 -5.80
CA ILE A 49 -14.76 13.26 -5.18
C ILE A 49 -15.09 13.29 -3.68
N VAL A 50 -15.42 12.12 -3.15
CA VAL A 50 -15.61 11.93 -1.71
C VAL A 50 -14.56 10.95 -1.19
N LEU A 51 -14.00 11.27 -0.01
CA LEU A 51 -13.12 10.41 0.75
C LEU A 51 -13.91 9.86 1.95
N LEU A 52 -14.11 8.55 1.97
CA LEU A 52 -14.93 7.85 2.95
C LEU A 52 -14.04 7.00 3.86
N PHE A 53 -13.89 7.42 5.12
CA PHE A 53 -12.94 6.83 6.07
C PHE A 53 -13.65 6.17 7.25
N GLU A 54 -13.44 4.86 7.43
CA GLU A 54 -13.75 4.14 8.67
C GLU A 54 -12.52 3.96 9.56
N LYS A 55 -11.31 3.95 8.97
CA LYS A 55 -10.01 3.96 9.67
C LYS A 55 -9.31 5.30 9.44
N THR A 56 -8.76 5.89 10.48
CA THR A 56 -7.98 7.13 10.38
C THR A 56 -6.72 6.95 9.51
N SER A 57 -6.29 8.00 8.84
CA SER A 57 -5.02 8.03 8.11
C SER A 57 -4.61 9.45 7.77
N THR A 58 -3.41 9.83 8.14
CA THR A 58 -2.79 11.09 7.71
C THR A 58 -2.38 11.02 6.24
N ARG A 59 -1.60 10.01 5.87
CA ARG A 59 -0.98 9.90 4.53
C ARG A 59 -2.00 9.69 3.42
N THR A 60 -2.91 8.73 3.56
CA THR A 60 -3.93 8.46 2.53
C THR A 60 -4.81 9.68 2.31
N ARG A 61 -5.29 10.30 3.41
CA ARG A 61 -6.09 11.53 3.33
C ARG A 61 -5.34 12.65 2.62
N CYS A 62 -4.14 12.99 3.08
CA CYS A 62 -3.34 14.06 2.48
C CYS A 62 -3.02 13.79 1.01
N ALA A 63 -2.68 12.53 0.65
CA ALA A 63 -2.34 12.18 -0.72
C ALA A 63 -3.54 12.34 -1.66
N PHE A 64 -4.74 11.91 -1.26
CA PHE A 64 -5.95 12.13 -2.05
C PHE A 64 -6.37 13.60 -2.10
N GLU A 65 -6.39 14.30 -0.95
CA GLU A 65 -6.80 15.71 -0.92
C GLU A 65 -5.86 16.60 -1.75
N VAL A 66 -4.54 16.46 -1.57
CA VAL A 66 -3.56 17.24 -2.32
C VAL A 66 -3.55 16.83 -3.79
N GLY A 67 -3.57 15.54 -4.08
CA GLY A 67 -3.60 15.02 -5.45
C GLY A 67 -4.83 15.48 -6.22
N ALA A 68 -6.00 15.47 -5.60
CA ALA A 68 -7.25 15.96 -6.19
C ALA A 68 -7.20 17.47 -6.46
N ARG A 69 -6.70 18.26 -5.51
CA ARG A 69 -6.52 19.72 -5.70
C ARG A 69 -5.52 20.06 -6.79
N ASP A 70 -4.42 19.31 -6.91
CA ASP A 70 -3.45 19.46 -8.01
C ASP A 70 -4.13 19.23 -9.37
N LEU A 71 -5.07 18.28 -9.45
CA LEU A 71 -5.88 18.00 -10.64
C LEU A 71 -7.06 18.97 -10.84
N GLY A 72 -7.30 19.89 -9.89
CA GLY A 72 -8.39 20.87 -9.93
C GLY A 72 -9.74 20.36 -9.38
N MET A 73 -9.80 19.17 -8.80
CA MET A 73 -11.04 18.58 -8.29
C MET A 73 -11.48 19.18 -6.96
N GLY A 74 -12.80 19.18 -6.71
CA GLY A 74 -13.36 19.37 -5.38
C GLY A 74 -13.31 18.06 -4.57
N VAL A 75 -13.13 18.21 -3.25
CA VAL A 75 -12.98 17.06 -2.32
C VAL A 75 -13.88 17.25 -1.11
N THR A 76 -14.66 16.23 -0.79
CA THR A 76 -15.41 16.14 0.45
C THR A 76 -14.87 14.99 1.29
N PHE A 77 -14.60 15.24 2.57
CA PHE A 77 -14.13 14.22 3.51
C PHE A 77 -15.28 13.80 4.45
N LEU A 78 -15.51 12.49 4.53
CA LEU A 78 -16.48 11.88 5.45
C LEU A 78 -15.78 10.81 6.28
N ASP A 79 -15.82 10.94 7.59
CA ASP A 79 -15.37 9.91 8.53
C ASP A 79 -16.55 9.14 9.13
N SER A 80 -16.25 8.13 9.94
CA SER A 80 -17.26 7.31 10.62
C SER A 80 -18.15 8.10 11.59
N GLY A 81 -17.69 9.27 12.05
CA GLY A 81 -18.46 10.19 12.91
C GLY A 81 -19.48 11.02 12.12
N SER A 82 -19.10 11.43 10.91
CA SER A 82 -19.90 12.28 10.02
C SER A 82 -20.75 11.49 9.02
N SER A 83 -20.59 10.16 8.91
CA SER A 83 -21.32 9.28 8.01
C SER A 83 -22.41 8.48 8.74
N GLN A 84 -23.55 8.25 8.07
CA GLN A 84 -24.63 7.37 8.51
C GLN A 84 -24.48 5.94 7.99
N MET A 85 -23.48 5.67 7.15
CA MET A 85 -23.19 4.37 6.54
C MET A 85 -23.08 3.25 7.59
N GLY A 86 -23.82 2.18 7.37
CA GLY A 86 -23.84 1.03 8.28
C GLY A 86 -24.52 1.26 9.63
N LYS A 87 -25.03 2.48 9.90
CA LYS A 87 -25.75 2.84 11.14
C LYS A 87 -27.24 3.00 10.88
N LYS A 88 -27.63 4.05 10.17
CA LYS A 88 -29.02 4.36 9.82
C LYS A 88 -29.32 4.19 8.34
N GLU A 89 -28.31 3.99 7.52
CA GLU A 89 -28.41 3.83 6.08
C GLU A 89 -27.64 2.59 5.65
N SER A 90 -28.20 1.82 4.71
CA SER A 90 -27.52 0.66 4.16
C SER A 90 -26.31 1.09 3.32
N LEU A 91 -25.29 0.23 3.23
CA LEU A 91 -24.13 0.48 2.39
C LEU A 91 -24.53 0.71 0.92
N ALA A 92 -25.46 -0.08 0.40
CA ALA A 92 -25.95 0.04 -0.98
C ALA A 92 -26.67 1.38 -1.23
N ASP A 93 -27.43 1.89 -0.26
CA ASP A 93 -28.11 3.18 -0.41
C ASP A 93 -27.14 4.34 -0.28
N THR A 94 -26.20 4.29 0.68
CA THR A 94 -25.10 5.27 0.77
C THR A 94 -24.30 5.30 -0.55
N ALA A 95 -23.94 4.15 -1.10
CA ALA A 95 -23.21 4.08 -2.37
C ALA A 95 -23.97 4.75 -3.52
N LYS A 96 -25.29 4.47 -3.66
CA LYS A 96 -26.12 5.08 -4.70
C LYS A 96 -26.24 6.61 -4.53
N VAL A 97 -26.37 7.09 -3.27
CA VAL A 97 -26.43 8.53 -2.98
C VAL A 97 -25.12 9.20 -3.36
N LEU A 98 -24.00 8.67 -2.89
CA LEU A 98 -22.67 9.23 -3.19
C LEU A 98 -22.37 9.20 -4.68
N GLY A 99 -22.69 8.12 -5.38
CA GLY A 99 -22.49 8.00 -6.83
C GLY A 99 -23.37 8.93 -7.69
N ARG A 100 -24.40 9.57 -7.11
CA ARG A 100 -25.19 10.63 -7.77
C ARG A 100 -24.68 12.04 -7.49
N MET A 101 -23.83 12.20 -6.47
CA MET A 101 -23.29 13.50 -6.07
C MET A 101 -21.84 13.69 -6.49
N PHE A 102 -21.08 12.58 -6.59
CA PHE A 102 -19.63 12.60 -6.82
C PHE A 102 -19.26 11.80 -8.09
N ASP A 103 -18.14 12.15 -8.71
CA ASP A 103 -17.59 11.46 -9.86
C ASP A 103 -16.72 10.25 -9.47
N GLY A 104 -16.27 10.19 -8.20
CA GLY A 104 -15.49 9.07 -7.68
C GLY A 104 -15.51 9.03 -6.16
N ILE A 105 -15.27 7.83 -5.62
CA ILE A 105 -15.30 7.55 -4.18
C ILE A 105 -13.98 6.89 -3.77
N GLU A 106 -13.27 7.47 -2.82
CA GLU A 106 -12.22 6.77 -2.11
C GLU A 106 -12.79 6.14 -0.84
N TYR A 107 -12.39 4.91 -0.56
CA TYR A 107 -12.75 4.22 0.67
C TYR A 107 -11.52 3.71 1.40
N ARG A 108 -11.44 4.01 2.69
CA ARG A 108 -10.45 3.43 3.60
C ARG A 108 -11.16 2.86 4.83
N GLY A 109 -11.08 1.55 5.00
CA GLY A 109 -11.81 0.88 6.08
C GLY A 109 -11.30 -0.50 6.43
N PHE A 110 -12.22 -1.39 6.78
CA PHE A 110 -11.91 -2.72 7.25
C PHE A 110 -12.11 -3.77 6.14
N LYS A 111 -13.34 -4.14 5.84
CA LYS A 111 -13.64 -5.29 4.99
C LYS A 111 -13.49 -4.97 3.50
N GLN A 112 -12.83 -5.87 2.78
CA GLN A 112 -12.74 -5.82 1.31
C GLN A 112 -14.14 -5.81 0.66
N SER A 113 -15.09 -6.58 1.19
CA SER A 113 -16.47 -6.62 0.68
C SER A 113 -17.17 -5.26 0.72
N VAL A 114 -16.80 -4.35 1.63
CA VAL A 114 -17.39 -3.00 1.70
C VAL A 114 -16.97 -2.17 0.49
N VAL A 115 -15.68 -2.17 0.15
CA VAL A 115 -15.21 -1.41 -1.03
C VAL A 115 -15.71 -2.01 -2.34
N GLU A 116 -15.90 -3.33 -2.39
CA GLU A 116 -16.51 -4.04 -3.54
C GLU A 116 -18.00 -3.68 -3.70
N ASP A 117 -18.75 -3.64 -2.61
CA ASP A 117 -20.17 -3.22 -2.63
C ASP A 117 -20.31 -1.73 -3.00
N LEU A 118 -19.42 -0.85 -2.50
CA LEU A 118 -19.39 0.55 -2.94
C LEU A 118 -19.18 0.63 -4.46
N ALA A 119 -18.23 -0.11 -5.01
CA ALA A 119 -17.99 -0.15 -6.45
C ALA A 119 -19.19 -0.70 -7.24
N LYS A 120 -19.85 -1.72 -6.71
CA LYS A 120 -21.01 -2.37 -7.32
C LYS A 120 -22.25 -1.45 -7.40
N TYR A 121 -22.48 -0.65 -6.37
CA TYR A 121 -23.74 0.08 -6.23
C TYR A 121 -23.64 1.58 -6.54
N SER A 122 -22.46 2.19 -6.52
CA SER A 122 -22.29 3.63 -6.74
C SER A 122 -22.49 4.08 -8.18
N GLY A 123 -22.07 3.26 -9.15
CA GLY A 123 -22.07 3.62 -10.58
C GLY A 123 -20.96 4.57 -10.98
N VAL A 124 -20.00 4.86 -10.08
CA VAL A 124 -18.80 5.67 -10.32
C VAL A 124 -17.54 4.89 -9.89
N PRO A 125 -16.34 5.27 -10.37
CA PRO A 125 -15.10 4.64 -9.91
C PRO A 125 -14.95 4.72 -8.38
N VAL A 126 -14.55 3.60 -7.78
CA VAL A 126 -14.21 3.49 -6.36
C VAL A 126 -12.74 3.11 -6.22
N TRP A 127 -12.01 3.82 -5.35
CA TRP A 127 -10.60 3.59 -5.09
C TRP A 127 -10.38 3.07 -3.68
N ASN A 128 -9.73 1.91 -3.59
CA ASN A 128 -9.38 1.29 -2.31
C ASN A 128 -8.15 1.98 -1.69
N GLY A 129 -8.36 2.86 -0.73
CA GLY A 129 -7.31 3.49 0.06
C GLY A 129 -6.63 2.55 1.04
N LEU A 130 -7.36 1.56 1.56
CA LEU A 130 -6.90 0.40 2.35
C LEU A 130 -8.11 -0.42 2.82
N THR A 131 -7.99 -1.73 2.75
CA THR A 131 -8.84 -2.70 3.47
C THR A 131 -7.99 -3.70 4.25
N ASP A 132 -8.62 -4.63 4.94
CA ASP A 132 -7.90 -5.70 5.66
C ASP A 132 -7.17 -6.67 4.72
N GLN A 133 -7.61 -6.77 3.45
CA GLN A 133 -7.01 -7.67 2.47
C GLN A 133 -6.01 -7.01 1.55
N PHE A 134 -6.25 -5.74 1.13
CA PHE A 134 -5.43 -5.08 0.12
C PHE A 134 -5.19 -3.59 0.40
N HIS A 135 -4.02 -3.11 -0.08
CA HIS A 135 -3.65 -1.70 -0.09
C HIS A 135 -3.08 -1.30 -1.47
N PRO A 136 -3.87 -1.35 -2.56
CA PRO A 136 -3.36 -1.23 -3.93
C PRO A 136 -2.74 0.14 -4.23
N THR A 137 -3.23 1.23 -3.61
CA THR A 137 -2.67 2.57 -3.80
C THR A 137 -1.27 2.74 -3.20
N GLN A 138 -0.93 1.94 -2.18
CA GLN A 138 0.43 1.89 -1.63
C GLN A 138 1.38 1.24 -2.63
N MET A 139 0.99 0.10 -3.19
CA MET A 139 1.84 -0.69 -4.10
C MET A 139 2.33 0.08 -5.32
N LEU A 140 1.50 0.96 -5.87
CA LEU A 140 1.95 1.80 -6.99
C LEU A 140 3.08 2.75 -6.57
N ALA A 141 3.05 3.24 -5.33
CA ALA A 141 4.09 4.13 -4.81
C ALA A 141 5.39 3.36 -4.52
N ASP A 142 5.29 2.18 -3.93
CA ASP A 142 6.43 1.31 -3.64
C ASP A 142 7.15 0.94 -4.95
N ILE A 143 6.39 0.47 -5.94
CA ILE A 143 6.94 0.13 -7.25
C ILE A 143 7.48 1.36 -7.99
N MET A 144 6.84 2.52 -7.88
CA MET A 144 7.37 3.76 -8.44
C MET A 144 8.72 4.13 -7.79
N THR A 145 8.82 4.00 -6.47
CA THR A 145 10.04 4.27 -5.70
C THR A 145 11.17 3.31 -6.09
N ALA A 146 10.86 2.02 -6.14
CA ALA A 146 11.81 1.01 -6.61
C ALA A 146 12.27 1.27 -8.05
N ARG A 147 11.38 1.71 -8.96
CA ARG A 147 11.74 2.07 -10.35
C ARG A 147 12.62 3.32 -10.42
N GLU A 148 12.44 4.29 -9.53
CA GLU A 148 13.31 5.46 -9.45
C GLU A 148 14.75 5.07 -9.06
N GLU A 149 14.93 4.01 -8.26
CA GLU A 149 16.26 3.51 -7.84
C GLU A 149 16.88 2.54 -8.86
N PHE A 150 16.10 1.60 -9.40
CA PHE A 150 16.63 0.46 -10.15
C PHE A 150 16.29 0.46 -11.65
N GLY A 151 15.36 1.28 -12.10
CA GLY A 151 14.86 1.25 -13.47
C GLY A 151 13.95 0.04 -13.71
N ASP A 152 14.46 -1.01 -14.36
CA ASP A 152 13.69 -2.25 -14.60
C ASP A 152 13.63 -3.10 -13.32
N LEU A 153 12.40 -3.54 -12.98
CA LEU A 153 12.17 -4.34 -11.78
C LEU A 153 11.98 -5.84 -12.07
N ARG A 154 11.93 -6.25 -13.32
CA ARG A 154 11.80 -7.66 -13.68
C ARG A 154 12.92 -8.49 -13.09
N GLY A 155 12.58 -9.55 -12.36
CA GLY A 155 13.52 -10.43 -11.67
C GLY A 155 14.18 -9.84 -10.42
N ARG A 156 13.89 -8.58 -10.03
CA ARG A 156 14.33 -8.02 -8.76
C ARG A 156 13.65 -8.71 -7.59
N LYS A 157 14.39 -9.00 -6.52
CA LYS A 157 13.88 -9.63 -5.32
C LYS A 157 13.40 -8.57 -4.32
N LEU A 158 12.11 -8.62 -3.99
CA LEU A 158 11.51 -7.92 -2.87
C LEU A 158 11.19 -8.94 -1.78
N THR A 159 11.73 -8.73 -0.57
CA THR A 159 11.41 -9.57 0.59
C THR A 159 10.62 -8.77 1.61
N PHE A 160 9.44 -9.27 1.95
CA PHE A 160 8.64 -8.78 3.06
C PHE A 160 8.98 -9.55 4.34
N PHE A 161 9.39 -8.84 5.38
CA PHE A 161 9.73 -9.41 6.69
C PHE A 161 8.63 -9.16 7.70
N GLY A 162 8.13 -10.22 8.35
CA GLY A 162 7.17 -10.11 9.45
C GLY A 162 5.84 -10.83 9.22
N ASP A 163 4.71 -10.14 9.45
CA ASP A 163 3.36 -10.70 9.25
C ASP A 163 2.97 -10.66 7.76
N ALA A 164 3.33 -11.72 7.05
CA ALA A 164 3.07 -11.84 5.62
C ALA A 164 1.59 -12.10 5.25
N ARG A 165 0.70 -12.19 6.24
CA ARG A 165 -0.75 -12.31 6.03
C ARG A 165 -1.45 -10.96 5.96
N ASN A 166 -0.75 -9.87 6.27
CA ASN A 166 -1.35 -8.54 6.27
C ASN A 166 -1.65 -8.02 4.84
N ASN A 167 -2.41 -6.94 4.75
CA ASN A 167 -2.84 -6.36 3.48
C ASN A 167 -1.69 -5.82 2.62
N VAL A 168 -0.60 -5.35 3.23
CA VAL A 168 0.57 -4.84 2.52
C VAL A 168 1.33 -5.99 1.88
N ALA A 169 1.66 -7.05 2.64
CA ALA A 169 2.32 -8.24 2.11
C ALA A 169 1.50 -8.92 1.00
N ASN A 170 0.16 -9.04 1.20
CA ASN A 170 -0.75 -9.55 0.19
C ASN A 170 -0.66 -8.75 -1.11
N SER A 171 -0.68 -7.42 -1.00
CA SER A 171 -0.64 -6.53 -2.16
C SER A 171 0.73 -6.51 -2.85
N LEU A 172 1.83 -6.60 -2.06
CA LEU A 172 3.19 -6.75 -2.59
C LEU A 172 3.34 -8.05 -3.37
N MET A 173 2.83 -9.18 -2.86
CA MET A 173 2.84 -10.45 -3.59
C MET A 173 2.11 -10.34 -4.93
N VAL A 174 0.94 -9.68 -4.94
CA VAL A 174 0.18 -9.45 -6.18
C VAL A 174 0.95 -8.61 -7.17
N VAL A 175 1.50 -7.45 -6.76
CA VAL A 175 2.20 -6.56 -7.70
C VAL A 175 3.48 -7.17 -8.22
N CYS A 176 4.23 -7.89 -7.37
CA CYS A 176 5.42 -8.61 -7.80
C CYS A 176 5.10 -9.72 -8.81
N ALA A 177 4.02 -10.49 -8.56
CA ALA A 177 3.54 -11.49 -9.51
C ALA A 177 3.17 -10.85 -10.87
N LYS A 178 2.47 -9.69 -10.86
CA LYS A 178 2.08 -8.97 -12.09
C LYS A 178 3.29 -8.43 -12.86
N LEU A 179 4.32 -7.95 -12.19
CA LEU A 179 5.46 -7.26 -12.83
C LEU A 179 6.66 -8.18 -13.10
N GLY A 180 6.54 -9.49 -12.88
CA GLY A 180 7.62 -10.44 -13.12
C GLY A 180 8.78 -10.29 -12.15
N MET A 181 8.51 -9.82 -10.92
CA MET A 181 9.50 -9.69 -9.83
C MET A 181 9.61 -10.98 -9.03
N HIS A 182 10.64 -11.09 -8.22
CA HIS A 182 10.75 -12.15 -7.22
C HIS A 182 10.21 -11.63 -5.89
N PHE A 183 9.09 -12.16 -5.42
CA PHE A 183 8.54 -11.88 -4.09
C PHE A 183 8.94 -12.98 -3.11
N CYS A 184 9.45 -12.58 -1.94
CA CYS A 184 9.73 -13.49 -0.84
C CYS A 184 8.95 -13.03 0.40
N ALA A 185 8.09 -13.89 0.94
CA ALA A 185 7.50 -13.70 2.27
C ALA A 185 8.41 -14.37 3.31
N CYS A 186 9.04 -13.57 4.15
CA CYS A 186 9.93 -14.04 5.22
C CYS A 186 9.28 -13.76 6.58
N GLY A 187 8.73 -14.80 7.19
CA GLY A 187 7.99 -14.67 8.45
C GLY A 187 7.64 -16.02 9.06
N PRO A 188 6.96 -16.02 10.22
CA PRO A 188 6.54 -17.26 10.85
C PRO A 188 5.47 -17.97 10.02
N GLN A 189 5.52 -19.31 9.98
CA GLN A 189 4.61 -20.15 9.18
C GLN A 189 3.12 -19.84 9.45
N GLU A 190 2.75 -19.54 10.70
CA GLU A 190 1.38 -19.22 11.07
C GLU A 190 0.87 -17.87 10.53
N LEU A 191 1.78 -17.02 10.00
CA LEU A 191 1.48 -15.70 9.44
C LEU A 191 1.83 -15.61 7.94
N MET A 192 1.93 -16.72 7.24
CA MET A 192 2.07 -16.75 5.78
C MET A 192 0.76 -16.34 5.10
N PRO A 193 0.82 -15.85 3.84
CA PRO A 193 -0.37 -15.49 3.08
C PRO A 193 -1.36 -16.65 2.95
N GLU A 194 -2.63 -16.34 2.76
CA GLU A 194 -3.66 -17.34 2.59
C GLU A 194 -3.54 -18.09 1.25
N GLU A 195 -3.78 -19.39 1.24
CA GLU A 195 -3.59 -20.28 0.09
C GLU A 195 -4.33 -19.80 -1.17
N TRP A 196 -5.57 -19.32 -1.03
CA TRP A 196 -6.35 -18.81 -2.18
C TRP A 196 -5.63 -17.68 -2.93
N LEU A 197 -4.91 -16.80 -2.20
CA LEU A 197 -4.18 -15.70 -2.80
C LEU A 197 -2.86 -16.19 -3.41
N ILE A 198 -2.17 -17.09 -2.72
CA ILE A 198 -0.97 -17.75 -3.24
C ILE A 198 -1.26 -18.42 -4.59
N GLU A 199 -2.35 -19.19 -4.70
CA GLU A 199 -2.73 -19.86 -5.94
C GLU A 199 -3.06 -18.88 -7.08
N LYS A 200 -3.76 -17.79 -6.77
CA LYS A 200 -3.99 -16.71 -7.76
C LYS A 200 -2.68 -16.08 -8.23
N CYS A 201 -1.77 -15.76 -7.31
CA CYS A 201 -0.49 -15.16 -7.66
C CYS A 201 0.43 -16.15 -8.40
N LYS A 202 0.41 -17.45 -8.09
CA LYS A 202 1.14 -18.48 -8.85
C LYS A 202 0.65 -18.56 -10.31
N ALA A 203 -0.65 -18.49 -10.53
CA ALA A 203 -1.21 -18.46 -11.89
C ALA A 203 -0.69 -17.24 -12.69
N VAL A 204 -0.69 -16.05 -12.08
CA VAL A 204 -0.13 -14.85 -12.70
C VAL A 204 1.38 -14.97 -12.91
N ALA A 205 2.11 -15.49 -11.92
CA ALA A 205 3.57 -15.67 -12.00
C ALA A 205 3.99 -16.60 -13.14
N ALA A 206 3.19 -17.63 -13.43
CA ALA A 206 3.44 -18.54 -14.57
C ALA A 206 3.40 -17.81 -15.93
N GLU A 207 2.63 -16.72 -16.05
CA GLU A 207 2.53 -15.92 -17.27
C GLU A 207 3.62 -14.85 -17.36
N THR A 208 3.99 -14.26 -16.21
CA THR A 208 4.92 -13.11 -16.13
C THR A 208 6.37 -13.48 -15.94
N GLY A 209 6.64 -14.72 -15.48
CA GLY A 209 7.96 -15.18 -15.07
C GLY A 209 8.35 -14.74 -13.64
N ALA A 210 7.41 -14.26 -12.84
CA ALA A 210 7.65 -13.93 -11.43
C ALA A 210 7.99 -15.18 -10.61
N VAL A 211 8.72 -14.98 -9.51
CA VAL A 211 9.05 -16.03 -8.53
C VAL A 211 8.36 -15.70 -7.20
N LEU A 212 7.71 -16.70 -6.59
CA LEU A 212 7.10 -16.56 -5.27
C LEU A 212 7.80 -17.52 -4.31
N GLU A 213 8.38 -16.97 -3.25
CA GLU A 213 9.14 -17.68 -2.22
C GLU A 213 8.51 -17.45 -0.85
N PHE A 214 8.51 -18.49 0.00
CA PHE A 214 7.97 -18.43 1.37
C PHE A 214 8.98 -19.11 2.30
N THR A 215 9.47 -18.39 3.31
CA THR A 215 10.50 -18.90 4.21
C THR A 215 10.31 -18.33 5.62
N ASP A 216 10.73 -19.10 6.63
CA ASP A 216 10.91 -18.66 8.01
C ASP A 216 12.39 -18.39 8.35
N ASP A 217 13.29 -18.57 7.39
CA ASP A 217 14.72 -18.30 7.52
C ASP A 217 15.04 -16.88 7.03
N VAL A 218 15.43 -16.01 7.97
CA VAL A 218 15.75 -14.60 7.70
C VAL A 218 16.98 -14.47 6.78
N GLU A 219 17.98 -15.33 6.91
CA GLU A 219 19.17 -15.30 6.05
C GLU A 219 18.80 -15.64 4.60
N GLN A 220 17.98 -16.67 4.39
CA GLN A 220 17.43 -17.01 3.07
C GLN A 220 16.58 -15.88 2.50
N GLY A 221 15.72 -15.27 3.32
CA GLY A 221 14.88 -14.14 2.91
C GLY A 221 15.70 -12.93 2.48
N ALA A 222 16.72 -12.56 3.25
CA ALA A 222 17.55 -11.39 2.99
C ALA A 222 18.55 -11.60 1.85
N LYS A 223 19.01 -12.83 1.63
CA LYS A 223 20.01 -13.13 0.61
C LYS A 223 19.57 -12.68 -0.78
N ASP A 224 20.47 -11.96 -1.47
CA ASP A 224 20.29 -11.43 -2.82
C ASP A 224 19.07 -10.50 -2.97
N CYS A 225 18.53 -9.98 -1.86
CA CYS A 225 17.39 -9.07 -1.84
C CYS A 225 17.79 -7.70 -2.42
N ASP A 226 16.92 -7.11 -3.27
CA ASP A 226 17.03 -5.75 -3.80
C ASP A 226 16.21 -4.76 -2.95
N ILE A 227 15.07 -5.20 -2.41
CA ILE A 227 14.13 -4.37 -1.66
C ILE A 227 13.71 -5.11 -0.40
N LEU A 228 14.10 -4.60 0.77
CA LEU A 228 13.61 -5.08 2.05
C LEU A 228 12.39 -4.27 2.44
N TYR A 229 11.31 -4.96 2.78
CA TYR A 229 10.05 -4.35 3.18
C TYR A 229 9.57 -4.92 4.50
N THR A 230 9.00 -4.09 5.36
CA THR A 230 8.29 -4.53 6.56
C THR A 230 7.12 -3.62 6.88
N ASP A 231 6.26 -4.05 7.79
CA ASP A 231 5.13 -3.27 8.30
C ASP A 231 4.98 -3.51 9.80
N ILE A 232 4.21 -2.67 10.46
CA ILE A 232 3.96 -2.76 11.90
C ILE A 232 3.45 -4.16 12.29
N TRP A 233 3.90 -4.65 13.47
CA TRP A 233 3.57 -6.00 13.92
C TRP A 233 2.14 -6.16 14.44
N LEU A 234 1.49 -5.06 14.80
CA LEU A 234 0.10 -5.05 15.21
C LEU A 234 -0.67 -4.05 14.35
N SER A 235 -1.62 -4.54 13.56
CA SER A 235 -2.40 -3.71 12.65
C SER A 235 -3.37 -2.80 13.40
N MET A 236 -3.67 -1.63 12.81
CA MET A 236 -4.65 -0.70 13.38
C MET A 236 -6.01 -1.38 13.58
N GLY A 237 -6.48 -1.38 14.85
CA GLY A 237 -7.76 -1.98 15.25
C GLY A 237 -7.64 -3.39 15.84
N GLU A 238 -6.43 -3.98 15.86
CA GLU A 238 -6.17 -5.18 16.66
C GLU A 238 -6.01 -4.82 18.15
N PRO A 239 -6.41 -5.73 19.07
CA PRO A 239 -6.31 -5.49 20.51
C PRO A 239 -4.86 -5.39 21.01
N ASP A 240 -4.59 -4.45 21.91
CA ASP A 240 -3.25 -4.24 22.48
C ASP A 240 -2.71 -5.45 23.28
N GLU A 241 -3.61 -6.34 23.75
CA GLU A 241 -3.24 -7.56 24.46
C GLU A 241 -2.44 -8.53 23.57
N LEU A 242 -2.50 -8.37 22.25
CA LEU A 242 -1.75 -9.20 21.30
C LEU A 242 -0.26 -8.83 21.22
N TRP A 243 0.17 -7.67 21.72
CA TRP A 243 1.56 -7.21 21.61
C TRP A 243 2.57 -8.24 22.14
N ALA A 244 2.36 -8.81 23.33
CA ALA A 244 3.28 -9.80 23.89
C ALA A 244 3.47 -11.03 22.95
N LYS A 245 2.37 -11.51 22.34
CA LYS A 245 2.42 -12.61 21.39
C LYS A 245 3.10 -12.20 20.08
N ARG A 246 2.76 -11.03 19.54
CA ARG A 246 3.32 -10.49 18.28
C ARG A 246 4.81 -10.25 18.40
N ILE A 247 5.27 -9.62 19.48
CA ILE A 247 6.69 -9.37 19.77
C ILE A 247 7.46 -10.71 19.79
N LYS A 248 6.99 -11.68 20.58
CA LYS A 248 7.66 -12.99 20.68
C LYS A 248 7.79 -13.68 19.33
N LEU A 249 6.77 -13.54 18.48
CA LEU A 249 6.69 -14.21 17.19
C LEU A 249 7.50 -13.49 16.10
N LEU A 250 7.48 -12.15 16.10
CA LEU A 250 7.98 -11.34 15.00
C LEU A 250 9.35 -10.70 15.26
N LEU A 251 9.82 -10.63 16.50
CA LEU A 251 11.14 -10.10 16.82
C LEU A 251 12.30 -10.75 16.03
N PRO A 252 12.30 -12.07 15.72
CA PRO A 252 13.32 -12.66 14.87
C PRO A 252 13.38 -12.09 13.44
N TYR A 253 12.28 -11.47 12.96
CA TYR A 253 12.11 -10.91 11.62
C TYR A 253 12.27 -9.39 11.58
N GLN A 254 12.72 -8.76 12.67
CA GLN A 254 13.03 -7.33 12.69
C GLN A 254 14.08 -6.98 11.64
N VAL A 255 13.79 -5.97 10.81
CA VAL A 255 14.77 -5.45 9.86
C VAL A 255 15.74 -4.54 10.59
N ASN A 256 16.94 -5.03 10.86
CA ASN A 256 18.05 -4.31 11.48
C ASN A 256 19.27 -4.30 10.56
N GLN A 257 20.35 -3.64 10.96
CA GLN A 257 21.54 -3.52 10.12
C GLN A 257 22.12 -4.89 9.73
N LYS A 258 22.04 -5.90 10.61
CA LYS A 258 22.52 -7.25 10.29
C LYS A 258 21.70 -7.87 9.14
N VAL A 259 20.40 -7.65 9.10
CA VAL A 259 19.53 -8.13 8.00
C VAL A 259 19.81 -7.35 6.71
N MET A 260 19.99 -6.03 6.82
CA MET A 260 20.42 -5.21 5.66
C MET A 260 21.75 -5.66 5.06
N ASP A 261 22.73 -6.02 5.91
CA ASP A 261 24.05 -6.46 5.48
C ASP A 261 24.05 -7.83 4.76
N MET A 262 23.00 -8.63 4.95
CA MET A 262 22.80 -9.90 4.22
C MET A 262 22.24 -9.70 2.81
N ALA A 263 21.64 -8.54 2.54
CA ALA A 263 21.09 -8.20 1.24
C ALA A 263 22.17 -7.68 0.28
N LYS A 264 21.77 -7.32 -0.95
CA LYS A 264 22.71 -6.69 -1.88
C LYS A 264 23.20 -5.35 -1.34
N PRO A 265 24.46 -4.94 -1.60
CA PRO A 265 24.97 -3.64 -1.17
C PRO A 265 24.19 -2.43 -1.70
N THR A 266 23.43 -2.64 -2.79
CA THR A 266 22.56 -1.63 -3.41
C THR A 266 21.09 -1.75 -2.95
N ALA A 267 20.81 -2.66 -2.02
CA ALA A 267 19.42 -2.86 -1.56
C ALA A 267 18.87 -1.60 -0.90
N ILE A 268 17.57 -1.39 -1.07
CA ILE A 268 16.82 -0.33 -0.41
C ILE A 268 15.89 -0.91 0.65
N PHE A 269 15.50 -0.06 1.60
CA PHE A 269 14.48 -0.34 2.60
C PHE A 269 13.24 0.50 2.32
N GLU A 270 12.07 -0.14 2.27
CA GLU A 270 10.77 0.48 2.10
C GLU A 270 9.82 0.15 3.26
N HIS A 271 8.89 1.04 3.55
CA HIS A 271 7.90 0.90 4.62
C HIS A 271 6.72 1.85 4.40
N CYS A 272 5.50 1.33 4.41
CA CYS A 272 4.27 2.12 4.15
C CYS A 272 3.95 3.20 5.19
N LEU A 273 4.61 3.17 6.36
CA LEU A 273 4.35 4.03 7.51
C LEU A 273 2.89 3.90 8.07
N PRO A 274 2.67 4.08 9.39
CA PRO A 274 3.66 4.49 10.41
C PRO A 274 4.64 3.36 10.73
N SER A 275 5.74 3.69 11.40
CA SER A 275 6.75 2.74 11.87
C SER A 275 7.05 2.97 13.35
N PHE A 276 7.39 1.90 14.06
CA PHE A 276 7.81 1.95 15.46
C PHE A 276 9.32 1.65 15.57
N HIS A 277 10.13 2.49 14.94
CA HIS A 277 11.59 2.37 14.87
C HIS A 277 12.32 2.97 16.09
N ASP A 278 11.59 3.72 16.92
CA ASP A 278 12.09 4.41 18.12
C ASP A 278 11.01 4.53 19.21
N ARG A 279 11.29 5.32 20.25
CA ARG A 279 10.42 5.57 21.38
C ARG A 279 9.65 6.90 21.32
N GLU A 280 9.75 7.64 20.22
CA GLU A 280 9.17 8.99 20.12
C GLU A 280 7.63 8.96 19.96
N THR A 281 7.03 7.78 19.77
CA THR A 281 5.58 7.62 19.73
C THR A 281 5.04 7.10 21.07
N THR A 282 3.79 7.41 21.40
CA THR A 282 3.13 6.86 22.61
C THR A 282 3.20 5.33 22.63
N VAL A 283 2.95 4.67 21.49
CA VAL A 283 3.01 3.21 21.39
C VAL A 283 4.45 2.70 21.58
N GLY A 284 5.44 3.34 20.95
CA GLY A 284 6.86 2.97 21.12
C GLY A 284 7.32 3.05 22.56
N GLU A 285 6.97 4.15 23.27
CA GLU A 285 7.30 4.31 24.70
C GLU A 285 6.57 3.27 25.58
N ASP A 286 5.29 3.01 25.34
CA ASP A 286 4.53 1.99 26.07
C ASP A 286 5.11 0.58 25.89
N ILE A 287 5.56 0.23 24.70
CA ILE A 287 6.22 -1.05 24.40
C ILE A 287 7.57 -1.13 25.11
N TYR A 288 8.35 -0.05 25.10
CA TYR A 288 9.61 0.00 25.84
C TYR A 288 9.39 -0.22 27.34
N GLN A 289 8.43 0.47 27.96
CA GLN A 289 8.14 0.33 29.39
C GLN A 289 7.66 -1.08 29.75
N LYS A 290 6.90 -1.74 28.86
CA LYS A 290 6.34 -3.08 29.14
C LYS A 290 7.29 -4.22 28.78
N PHE A 291 8.08 -4.08 27.70
CA PHE A 291 8.84 -5.19 27.11
C PHE A 291 10.34 -4.90 26.96
N GLY A 292 10.80 -3.68 27.21
CA GLY A 292 12.21 -3.29 27.10
C GLY A 292 12.72 -3.20 25.64
N LEU A 293 11.81 -3.09 24.66
CA LEU A 293 12.17 -2.97 23.23
C LEU A 293 12.21 -1.49 22.81
N GLU A 294 13.34 -1.05 22.26
CA GLU A 294 13.53 0.31 21.76
C GLU A 294 12.96 0.51 20.34
N ALA A 295 12.88 -0.57 19.57
CA ALA A 295 12.34 -0.59 18.21
C ALA A 295 11.62 -1.91 17.95
N MET A 296 10.61 -1.91 17.07
CA MET A 296 9.83 -3.10 16.74
C MET A 296 10.22 -3.67 15.37
N GLU A 297 9.47 -3.39 14.33
CA GLU A 297 9.62 -4.02 13.01
C GLU A 297 10.92 -3.63 12.28
N VAL A 298 11.46 -2.46 12.58
CA VAL A 298 12.72 -1.95 12.02
C VAL A 298 13.48 -1.14 13.05
N THR A 299 14.81 -1.20 13.03
CA THR A 299 15.66 -0.39 13.90
C THR A 299 15.90 1.01 13.35
N ASP A 300 16.18 1.99 14.23
CA ASP A 300 16.31 3.41 13.86
C ASP A 300 17.48 3.66 12.88
N ASP A 301 18.58 2.94 13.03
CA ASP A 301 19.74 3.02 12.13
C ASP A 301 19.44 2.58 10.68
N VAL A 302 18.55 1.61 10.50
CA VAL A 302 18.03 1.22 9.18
C VAL A 302 17.01 2.25 8.69
N PHE A 303 16.06 2.63 9.55
CA PHE A 303 14.97 3.52 9.18
C PHE A 303 15.45 4.92 8.76
N LEU A 304 16.48 5.45 9.40
CA LEU A 304 17.12 6.74 9.05
C LEU A 304 18.38 6.56 8.18
N GLY A 305 18.71 5.32 7.83
CA GLY A 305 19.91 4.98 7.09
C GLY A 305 19.86 5.41 5.62
N LYS A 306 21.02 5.35 4.96
CA LYS A 306 21.19 5.75 3.54
C LYS A 306 20.37 4.91 2.55
N HIS A 307 19.95 3.73 2.96
CA HIS A 307 19.18 2.79 2.15
C HIS A 307 17.67 2.99 2.25
N ALA A 308 17.21 3.79 3.22
CA ALA A 308 15.80 4.02 3.50
C ALA A 308 15.12 4.91 2.43
N ARG A 309 13.91 4.52 2.00
CA ARG A 309 13.12 5.22 0.95
C ARG A 309 11.68 5.52 1.36
N GLN A 310 11.28 5.21 2.57
CA GLN A 310 9.89 5.35 3.06
C GLN A 310 9.32 6.78 2.94
N PHE A 311 10.13 7.82 3.01
CA PHE A 311 9.64 9.20 2.84
C PHE A 311 9.46 9.56 1.36
N GLN A 312 10.33 9.05 0.46
CA GLN A 312 10.16 9.16 -0.98
C GLN A 312 8.93 8.37 -1.46
N GLU A 313 8.75 7.17 -0.92
CA GLU A 313 7.57 6.34 -1.11
C GLU A 313 6.29 7.07 -0.67
N ALA A 314 6.29 7.68 0.53
CA ALA A 314 5.16 8.47 1.01
C ALA A 314 4.83 9.68 0.10
N GLU A 315 5.83 10.36 -0.47
CA GLU A 315 5.65 11.40 -1.50
C GLU A 315 5.04 10.81 -2.77
N ASN A 316 5.58 9.69 -3.25
CA ASN A 316 5.14 9.03 -4.48
C ASN A 316 3.66 8.61 -4.43
N ARG A 317 3.11 8.32 -3.25
CA ARG A 317 1.67 8.03 -3.08
C ARG A 317 0.77 9.14 -3.63
N MET A 318 1.10 10.40 -3.42
CA MET A 318 0.31 11.50 -3.97
C MET A 318 0.30 11.47 -5.51
N HIS A 319 1.43 11.16 -6.12
CA HIS A 319 1.56 11.12 -7.58
C HIS A 319 0.86 9.91 -8.19
N THR A 320 1.00 8.73 -7.59
CA THR A 320 0.31 7.52 -8.05
C THR A 320 -1.20 7.61 -7.85
N ILE A 321 -1.68 8.21 -6.77
CA ILE A 321 -3.09 8.49 -6.55
C ILE A 321 -3.63 9.47 -7.60
N LYS A 322 -2.88 10.52 -7.98
CA LYS A 322 -3.25 11.39 -9.10
C LYS A 322 -3.42 10.57 -10.40
N ALA A 323 -2.48 9.67 -10.67
CA ALA A 323 -2.54 8.83 -11.86
C ALA A 323 -3.80 7.95 -11.87
N VAL A 324 -4.13 7.30 -10.76
CA VAL A 324 -5.34 6.48 -10.63
C VAL A 324 -6.61 7.33 -10.84
N MET A 325 -6.74 8.45 -10.12
CA MET A 325 -7.90 9.34 -10.27
C MET A 325 -8.06 9.84 -11.71
N TYR A 326 -6.96 10.32 -12.30
CA TYR A 326 -6.98 10.82 -13.67
C TYR A 326 -7.36 9.75 -14.68
N ALA A 327 -6.72 8.60 -14.65
CA ALA A 327 -6.93 7.54 -15.63
C ALA A 327 -8.32 6.89 -15.54
N THR A 328 -8.96 6.92 -14.36
CA THR A 328 -10.29 6.35 -14.16
C THR A 328 -11.43 7.35 -14.38
N LEU A 329 -11.17 8.66 -14.28
CA LEU A 329 -12.20 9.71 -14.43
C LEU A 329 -12.20 10.39 -15.80
N LYS A 330 -11.08 10.40 -16.53
CA LYS A 330 -10.95 11.08 -17.82
C LYS A 330 -11.53 10.34 -19.00
#